data_51086113e4b58c7b6bc5e0b9bdef725e
#
_entry.id   51086113e4b58c7b6bc5e0b9bdef725e
#
_cell.length_a   1.000
_cell.length_b   1.000
_cell.length_c   1.000
_cell.angle_alpha   90.00
_cell.angle_beta   90.00
_cell.angle_gamma   90.00
#
_symmetry.space_group_name_H-M   'P 1'
#
loop_
_entity.id
_entity.type
_entity.pdbx_description
1 polymer ?
#
loop_
_entity_poly.entity_id
_entity_poly.type
_entity_poly.pdbx_seq_one_letter_code
_entity_poly.pdbx_strand_id
1 'polypeptide(L)'
;ASRLIDIHSQHQNLILASEEFRNASARIVLLHIPLGNGTWHGNIHLEELFLPILNDADIDVMLSGHTHRYSFHPANDKVRFPVLVNDNESLLKCDVGDGKITARIYGPEGTVTHSHEFPLK
;
A
#
# COMPACT_ATOMS: atom_id res chain seq x y z
N ALA A 1 4.73 -10.35 -20.76
CA ALA A 1 4.55 -9.29 -19.73
C ALA A 1 3.09 -9.01 -19.49
N SER A 2 2.29 -8.70 -20.52
CA SER A 2 0.87 -8.42 -20.34
C SER A 2 0.10 -9.60 -19.77
N ARG A 3 0.40 -10.83 -20.22
CA ARG A 3 -0.26 -12.03 -19.71
C ARG A 3 0.04 -12.30 -18.24
N LEU A 4 1.27 -12.06 -17.81
CA LEU A 4 1.64 -12.20 -16.41
C LEU A 4 0.91 -11.20 -15.54
N ILE A 5 0.78 -9.99 -16.01
CA ILE A 5 0.07 -8.92 -15.32
C ILE A 5 -1.44 -9.25 -15.22
N ASP A 6 -2.03 -9.80 -16.28
CA ASP A 6 -3.43 -10.25 -16.29
C ASP A 6 -3.66 -11.35 -15.25
N ILE A 7 -2.73 -12.29 -15.12
CA ILE A 7 -2.80 -13.35 -14.11
C ILE A 7 -2.74 -12.75 -12.70
N HIS A 8 -1.86 -11.80 -12.46
CA HIS A 8 -1.76 -11.13 -11.16
C HIS A 8 -3.03 -10.35 -10.82
N SER A 9 -3.62 -9.65 -11.79
CA SER A 9 -4.86 -8.93 -11.61
C SER A 9 -6.00 -9.88 -11.26
N GLN A 10 -6.12 -11.02 -11.95
CA GLN A 10 -7.12 -12.04 -11.66
C GLN A 10 -6.93 -12.63 -10.26
N HIS A 11 -5.69 -12.90 -9.87
CA HIS A 11 -5.38 -13.41 -8.55
C HIS A 11 -5.78 -12.42 -7.46
N GLN A 12 -5.49 -11.14 -7.63
CA GLN A 12 -5.92 -10.09 -6.71
C GLN A 12 -7.43 -10.04 -6.58
N ASN A 13 -8.16 -10.12 -7.68
CA ASN A 13 -9.62 -10.14 -7.65
C ASN A 13 -10.16 -11.29 -6.81
N LEU A 14 -9.55 -12.47 -6.90
CA LEU A 14 -9.96 -13.63 -6.08
C LEU A 14 -9.72 -13.39 -4.59
N ILE A 15 -8.60 -12.78 -4.23
CA ILE A 15 -8.29 -12.45 -2.84
C ILE A 15 -9.28 -11.42 -2.30
N LEU A 16 -9.53 -10.35 -3.04
CA LEU A 16 -10.44 -9.28 -2.62
C LEU A 16 -11.88 -9.76 -2.48
N ALA A 17 -12.29 -10.80 -3.21
CA ALA A 17 -13.61 -11.39 -3.11
C ALA A 17 -13.73 -12.40 -1.98
N SER A 18 -12.64 -12.80 -1.32
CA SER A 18 -12.67 -13.79 -0.24
C SER A 18 -13.36 -13.25 1.01
N GLU A 19 -13.96 -14.15 1.78
CA GLU A 19 -14.56 -13.78 3.07
C GLU A 19 -13.54 -13.24 4.04
N GLU A 20 -12.34 -13.81 4.05
CA GLU A 20 -11.24 -13.38 4.92
C GLU A 20 -10.90 -11.93 4.68
N PHE A 21 -10.77 -11.53 3.43
CA PHE A 21 -10.48 -10.14 3.10
C PHE A 21 -11.64 -9.22 3.44
N ARG A 22 -12.87 -9.59 3.07
CA ARG A 22 -14.06 -8.76 3.32
C ARG A 22 -14.37 -8.58 4.79
N ASN A 23 -14.05 -9.58 5.62
CA ASN A 23 -14.29 -9.56 7.06
C ASN A 23 -13.08 -9.10 7.87
N ALA A 24 -11.98 -8.77 7.22
CA ALA A 24 -10.78 -8.31 7.91
C ALA A 24 -11.02 -6.96 8.60
N SER A 25 -10.46 -6.81 9.79
CA SER A 25 -10.54 -5.55 10.53
C SER A 25 -9.57 -4.49 9.96
N ALA A 26 -8.51 -4.92 9.29
CA ALA A 26 -7.56 -4.03 8.63
C ALA A 26 -7.20 -4.60 7.26
N ARG A 27 -7.03 -3.71 6.28
CA ARG A 27 -6.66 -4.08 4.91
C ARG A 27 -5.43 -3.31 4.48
N ILE A 28 -4.31 -4.03 4.41
CA ILE A 28 -3.02 -3.46 4.06
C ILE A 28 -2.57 -4.06 2.74
N VAL A 29 -2.15 -3.22 1.81
CA VAL A 29 -1.58 -3.65 0.53
C VAL A 29 -0.08 -3.45 0.55
N LEU A 30 0.65 -4.49 0.18
CA LEU A 30 2.09 -4.43 -0.02
C LEU A 30 2.36 -4.47 -1.52
N LEU A 31 2.99 -3.44 -2.04
CA LEU A 31 3.37 -3.37 -3.44
C LEU A 31 4.72 -2.68 -3.53
N HIS A 32 5.68 -3.30 -4.24
CA HIS A 32 7.03 -2.76 -4.31
C HIS A 32 7.06 -1.34 -4.88
N ILE A 33 6.37 -1.12 -6.01
CA ILE A 33 6.31 0.18 -6.68
C ILE A 33 5.08 0.95 -6.17
N PRO A 34 5.25 2.14 -5.57
CA PRO A 34 4.11 2.92 -5.10
C PRO A 34 3.25 3.41 -6.26
N LEU A 35 1.94 3.40 -6.06
CA LEU A 35 0.98 3.85 -7.06
C LEU A 35 0.66 5.35 -6.88
N GLY A 36 0.39 6.02 -7.98
CA GLY A 36 -0.20 7.36 -7.97
C GLY A 36 0.75 8.52 -8.21
N ASN A 37 2.05 8.35 -8.00
CA ASN A 37 3.00 9.45 -8.01
C ASN A 37 4.19 9.29 -8.97
N GLY A 38 4.24 8.19 -9.71
CA GLY A 38 5.31 7.94 -10.67
C GLY A 38 4.93 8.38 -12.06
N THR A 39 5.95 8.76 -12.84
CA THR A 39 5.79 9.10 -14.26
C THR A 39 6.35 8.04 -15.19
N TRP A 40 6.98 7.03 -14.63
CA TRP A 40 7.56 5.93 -15.38
C TRP A 40 6.47 5.02 -15.95
N HIS A 41 6.71 4.43 -17.13
CA HIS A 41 5.74 3.54 -17.79
C HIS A 41 5.24 2.42 -16.89
N GLY A 42 6.14 1.80 -16.12
CA GLY A 42 5.79 0.72 -15.23
C GLY A 42 4.79 1.15 -14.16
N ASN A 43 4.97 2.34 -13.60
CA ASN A 43 4.04 2.93 -12.65
C ASN A 43 2.67 3.13 -13.27
N ILE A 44 2.62 3.80 -14.42
CA ILE A 44 1.37 4.11 -15.10
C ILE A 44 0.61 2.84 -15.44
N HIS A 45 1.32 1.82 -15.92
CA HIS A 45 0.71 0.54 -16.27
C HIS A 45 0.13 -0.19 -15.05
N LEU A 46 0.87 -0.20 -13.94
CA LEU A 46 0.39 -0.77 -12.68
C LEU A 46 -0.85 -0.03 -12.14
N GLU A 47 -0.85 1.29 -12.25
CA GLU A 47 -1.99 2.10 -11.85
C GLU A 47 -3.24 1.74 -12.66
N GLU A 48 -3.12 1.61 -13.97
CA GLU A 48 -4.22 1.24 -14.84
C GLU A 48 -4.80 -0.13 -14.50
N LEU A 49 -3.94 -1.06 -14.07
CA LEU A 49 -4.36 -2.42 -13.73
C LEU A 49 -4.96 -2.53 -12.34
N PHE A 50 -4.36 -1.91 -11.34
CA PHE A 50 -4.66 -2.17 -9.94
C PHE A 50 -5.54 -1.12 -9.27
N LEU A 51 -5.45 0.16 -9.65
CA LEU A 51 -6.25 1.19 -8.98
C LEU A 51 -7.76 0.97 -9.11
N PRO A 52 -8.31 0.56 -10.26
CA PRO A 52 -9.75 0.30 -10.32
C PRO A 52 -10.23 -0.78 -9.35
N ILE A 53 -9.37 -1.74 -9.07
CA ILE A 53 -9.66 -2.84 -8.14
C ILE A 53 -9.47 -2.37 -6.69
N LEU A 54 -8.31 -1.78 -6.41
CA LEU A 54 -7.93 -1.43 -5.04
C LEU A 54 -8.73 -0.26 -4.48
N ASN A 55 -9.10 0.71 -5.32
CA ASN A 55 -9.91 1.85 -4.87
C ASN A 55 -11.29 1.44 -4.38
N ASP A 56 -11.81 0.30 -4.81
CA ASP A 56 -13.12 -0.22 -4.40
C ASP A 56 -13.02 -1.26 -3.27
N ALA A 57 -11.83 -1.49 -2.73
CA ALA A 57 -11.58 -2.59 -1.79
C ALA A 57 -11.47 -2.14 -0.33
N ASP A 58 -11.78 -0.89 0.00
CA ASP A 58 -11.65 -0.33 1.36
C ASP A 58 -10.27 -0.56 1.98
N ILE A 59 -9.23 -0.28 1.21
CA ILE A 59 -7.85 -0.38 1.67
C ILE A 59 -7.57 0.71 2.70
N ASP A 60 -6.95 0.33 3.82
CA ASP A 60 -6.58 1.27 4.88
C ASP A 60 -5.26 1.97 4.59
N VAL A 61 -4.27 1.23 4.07
CA VAL A 61 -2.97 1.78 3.71
C VAL A 61 -2.25 0.88 2.72
N MET A 62 -1.49 1.49 1.81
CA MET A 62 -0.52 0.79 0.97
C MET A 62 0.89 1.07 1.49
N LEU A 63 1.69 0.03 1.61
CA LEU A 63 3.10 0.12 2.00
C LEU A 63 3.95 -0.25 0.79
N SER A 64 4.91 0.60 0.46
CA SER A 64 5.75 0.43 -0.74
C SER A 64 7.21 0.79 -0.48
N GLY A 65 8.07 0.48 -1.44
CA GLY A 65 9.49 0.79 -1.44
C GLY A 65 9.92 1.40 -2.76
N HIS A 66 10.85 0.77 -3.44
CA HIS A 66 11.31 1.08 -4.80
C HIS A 66 12.11 2.39 -4.94
N THR A 67 11.64 3.50 -4.39
CA THR A 67 12.28 4.81 -4.58
C THR A 67 13.54 5.00 -3.73
N HIS A 68 13.76 4.14 -2.75
CA HIS A 68 14.85 4.21 -1.77
C HIS A 68 14.80 5.46 -0.89
N ARG A 69 13.65 6.12 -0.85
CA ARG A 69 13.43 7.33 -0.03
C ARG A 69 12.10 7.23 0.69
N TYR A 70 12.06 7.72 1.91
CA TYR A 70 10.81 7.89 2.61
C TYR A 70 9.92 8.91 1.87
N SER A 71 8.64 8.56 1.75
CA SER A 71 7.62 9.53 1.37
C SER A 71 6.26 9.09 1.91
N PHE A 72 5.38 10.05 2.09
CA PHE A 72 4.00 9.78 2.47
C PHE A 72 3.05 10.55 1.56
N HIS A 73 2.06 9.84 1.06
CA HIS A 73 1.06 10.40 0.15
C HIS A 73 -0.33 10.15 0.74
N PRO A 74 -1.02 11.22 1.21
CA PRO A 74 -2.39 11.07 1.67
C PRO A 74 -3.32 10.59 0.57
N ALA A 75 -4.45 9.98 0.95
CA ALA A 75 -5.49 9.60 0.00
C ALA A 75 -5.99 10.80 -0.81
N ASN A 76 -6.28 10.56 -2.08
CA ASN A 76 -6.84 11.58 -2.98
C ASN A 76 -7.85 10.95 -3.95
N ASP A 77 -8.34 11.71 -4.91
CA ASP A 77 -9.34 11.22 -5.86
C ASP A 77 -8.83 10.11 -6.79
N LYS A 78 -7.55 10.09 -7.07
CA LYS A 78 -6.91 9.09 -7.93
C LYS A 78 -6.58 7.81 -7.16
N VAL A 79 -6.02 7.97 -5.97
CA VAL A 79 -5.64 6.85 -5.08
C VAL A 79 -6.36 7.07 -3.75
N ARG A 80 -7.41 6.28 -3.50
CA ARG A 80 -8.34 6.50 -2.39
C ARG A 80 -7.88 5.97 -1.04
N PHE A 81 -6.61 5.66 -0.93
CA PHE A 81 -5.99 5.20 0.31
C PHE A 81 -4.60 5.85 0.46
N PRO A 82 -4.12 6.02 1.69
CA PRO A 82 -2.79 6.58 1.89
C PRO A 82 -1.70 5.60 1.43
N VAL A 83 -0.60 6.14 0.92
CA VAL A 83 0.57 5.36 0.49
C VAL A 83 1.77 5.79 1.30
N LEU A 84 2.35 4.86 2.05
CA LEU A 84 3.55 5.08 2.84
C LEU A 84 4.72 4.36 2.17
N VAL A 85 5.75 5.11 1.83
CA VAL A 85 6.93 4.59 1.14
C VAL A 85 8.11 4.58 2.10
N ASN A 86 8.70 3.40 2.30
CA ASN A 86 9.89 3.25 3.13
C ASN A 86 11.15 3.42 2.29
N ASP A 87 12.24 3.84 2.95
CA ASP A 87 13.54 3.83 2.32
C ASP A 87 14.16 2.42 2.35
N ASN A 88 15.37 2.26 1.80
CA ASN A 88 16.03 0.95 1.70
C ASN A 88 16.96 0.62 2.87
N GLU A 89 16.99 1.44 3.91
CA GLU A 89 17.85 1.23 5.08
C GLU A 89 17.07 1.11 6.40
N SER A 90 15.74 1.28 6.34
CA SER A 90 14.89 1.37 7.52
C SER A 90 13.88 0.22 7.58
N LEU A 91 13.48 -0.12 8.80
CA LEU A 91 12.44 -1.12 9.05
C LEU A 91 11.10 -0.43 9.29
N LEU A 92 10.09 -0.85 8.56
CA LEU A 92 8.72 -0.40 8.80
C LEU A 92 7.96 -1.45 9.59
N LYS A 93 7.37 -1.05 10.70
CA LYS A 93 6.56 -1.92 11.56
C LYS A 93 5.17 -1.36 11.69
N CYS A 94 4.17 -2.22 11.50
CA CYS A 94 2.76 -1.86 11.68
C CYS A 94 2.17 -2.62 12.85
N ASP A 95 1.45 -1.90 13.70
CA ASP A 95 0.64 -2.47 14.77
C ASP A 95 -0.83 -2.14 14.48
N VAL A 96 -1.69 -3.16 14.57
CA VAL A 96 -3.13 -3.01 14.34
C VAL A 96 -3.86 -3.19 15.67
N GLY A 97 -4.62 -2.18 16.07
CA GLY A 97 -5.38 -2.23 17.31
C GLY A 97 -6.03 -0.88 17.60
N ASP A 98 -6.98 -0.87 18.52
CA ASP A 98 -7.67 0.34 18.97
C ASP A 98 -8.31 1.13 17.82
N GLY A 99 -8.81 0.44 16.80
CA GLY A 99 -9.47 1.04 15.66
C GLY A 99 -8.55 1.72 14.66
N LYS A 100 -7.25 1.41 14.70
CA LYS A 100 -6.27 2.04 13.81
C LYS A 100 -5.08 1.15 13.49
N ILE A 101 -4.34 1.54 12.46
CA ILE A 101 -3.02 1.00 12.15
C ILE A 101 -2.00 2.05 12.56
N THR A 102 -1.03 1.68 13.36
CA THR A 102 0.10 2.55 13.70
C THR A 102 1.33 2.04 12.96
N ALA A 103 1.86 2.84 12.05
CA ALA A 103 3.05 2.50 11.26
C ALA A 103 4.23 3.32 11.76
N ARG A 104 5.31 2.64 12.17
CA ARG A 104 6.54 3.28 12.62
C ARG A 104 7.70 2.86 11.75
N ILE A 105 8.53 3.81 11.38
CA ILE A 105 9.75 3.55 10.63
C ILE A 105 10.92 3.74 11.57
N TYR A 106 11.73 2.69 11.68
CA TYR A 106 12.95 2.67 12.49
C TYR A 106 14.15 2.79 11.57
N GLY A 107 14.94 3.84 11.77
CA GLY A 107 16.16 4.05 11.00
C GLY A 107 17.26 3.04 11.32
N PRO A 108 18.41 3.10 10.64
CA PRO A 108 19.51 2.14 10.85
C PRO A 108 20.01 2.06 12.27
N GLU A 109 19.82 3.10 13.07
CA GLU A 109 20.24 3.16 14.47
C GLU A 109 19.17 2.61 15.44
N GLY A 110 18.03 2.16 14.93
CA GLY A 110 16.97 1.61 15.75
C GLY A 110 16.02 2.63 16.37
N THR A 111 16.15 3.90 16.02
CA THR A 111 15.25 4.96 16.49
C THR A 111 14.10 5.21 15.52
N VAL A 112 12.95 5.60 16.04
CA VAL A 112 11.77 5.95 15.22
C VAL A 112 12.06 7.26 14.50
N THR A 113 12.06 7.21 13.16
CA THR A 113 12.26 8.40 12.32
C THR A 113 10.94 8.98 11.83
N HIS A 114 9.92 8.12 11.63
CA HIS A 114 8.60 8.53 11.17
C HIS A 114 7.54 7.66 11.84
N SER A 115 6.38 8.26 12.12
CA SER A 115 5.25 7.56 12.70
C SER A 115 3.96 8.09 12.08
N HIS A 116 3.07 7.16 11.70
CA HIS A 116 1.77 7.48 11.10
C HIS A 116 0.67 6.65 11.75
N GLU A 117 -0.52 7.24 11.87
CA GLU A 117 -1.70 6.54 12.30
C GLU A 117 -2.77 6.59 11.22
N PHE A 118 -3.37 5.45 10.91
CA PHE A 118 -4.42 5.32 9.90
C PHE A 118 -5.66 4.75 10.56
N PRO A 119 -6.76 5.52 10.68
CA PRO A 119 -8.01 4.99 11.20
C PRO A 119 -8.51 3.86 10.29
N LEU A 120 -9.03 2.80 10.89
CA LEU A 120 -9.62 1.70 10.13
C LEU A 120 -10.95 2.13 9.49
N LYS A 121 -11.17 1.69 8.26
CA LYS A 121 -12.41 1.97 7.53
C LYS A 121 -13.58 1.11 7.97
#